data_abbf7cc7b2d8da4ba8a01c33c6aaf227
#
_entry.id   abbf7cc7b2d8da4ba8a01c33c6aaf227
#
_cell.length_a   1.000
_cell.length_b   1.000
_cell.length_c   1.000
_cell.angle_alpha   90.00
_cell.angle_beta   90.00
_cell.angle_gamma   90.00
#
_symmetry.space_group_name_H-M   'P 1'
#
loop_
_entity.id
_entity.type
_entity.pdbx_description
1 polymer ?
#
loop_
_entity_poly.entity_id
_entity_poly.type
_entity_poly.pdbx_seq_one_letter_code
_entity_poly.pdbx_strand_id
1 'polypeptide(L)'
;RTECWVLGLAQDGETRSNLAVADARVGDARSVAYVVDVFADASPAAAPVLTKRVLLAGGEWTQLSGILLEAGLSRGHARVRVESGSSDFAAYGVLNDGASPGSRTSDGSYVPMTGLR
;
A
#
# COMPACT_ATOMS: atom_id res chain seq x y z
N ARG A 1 -10.40 11.64 -5.37
CA ARG A 1 -10.87 10.27 -5.05
C ARG A 1 -10.95 10.06 -3.55
N THR A 2 -11.66 9.03 -3.13
CA THR A 2 -11.82 8.69 -1.71
C THR A 2 -11.04 7.44 -1.33
N GLU A 3 -10.88 6.50 -2.25
CA GLU A 3 -10.14 5.27 -2.01
C GLU A 3 -9.60 4.66 -3.30
N CYS A 4 -8.62 3.78 -3.15
CA CYS A 4 -8.14 2.91 -4.21
C CYS A 4 -7.68 1.58 -3.63
N TRP A 5 -7.47 0.60 -4.47
CA TRP A 5 -7.06 -0.74 -4.09
C TRP A 5 -5.76 -1.12 -4.80
N VAL A 6 -4.91 -1.86 -4.11
CA VAL A 6 -3.72 -2.49 -4.67
C VAL A 6 -3.84 -3.99 -4.43
N LEU A 7 -3.90 -4.75 -5.50
CA LEU A 7 -4.14 -6.19 -5.47
C LEU A 7 -2.86 -6.95 -5.79
N GLY A 8 -2.83 -8.24 -5.48
CA GLY A 8 -1.74 -9.12 -5.88
C GLY A 8 -0.44 -8.95 -5.11
N LEU A 9 -0.51 -8.55 -3.85
CA LEU A 9 0.67 -8.48 -2.99
C LEU A 9 1.06 -9.87 -2.50
N ALA A 10 2.35 -10.10 -2.35
CA ALA A 10 2.90 -11.40 -1.96
C ALA A 10 4.09 -11.25 -1.00
N GLN A 11 4.18 -12.17 -0.06
CA GLN A 11 5.29 -12.30 0.86
C GLN A 11 5.56 -13.78 1.10
N ASP A 12 6.60 -14.30 0.49
CA ASP A 12 6.98 -15.70 0.61
C ASP A 12 8.51 -15.82 0.68
N GLY A 13 9.07 -17.02 0.48
CA GLY A 13 10.51 -17.23 0.54
C GLY A 13 11.30 -16.56 -0.58
N GLU A 14 10.63 -16.09 -1.63
CA GLU A 14 11.26 -15.53 -2.82
C GLU A 14 10.79 -14.10 -3.15
N THR A 15 9.74 -13.61 -2.50
CA THR A 15 9.10 -12.33 -2.86
C THR A 15 8.70 -11.56 -1.62
N ARG A 16 8.92 -10.27 -1.64
CA ARG A 16 8.37 -9.34 -0.64
C ARG A 16 7.58 -8.23 -1.31
N SER A 17 6.66 -7.62 -0.58
CA SER A 17 5.84 -6.52 -1.06
C SER A 17 6.05 -5.26 -0.25
N ASN A 18 6.16 -4.14 -0.93
CA ASN A 18 6.15 -2.80 -0.35
C ASN A 18 4.96 -2.05 -0.95
N LEU A 19 4.36 -1.18 -0.16
CA LEU A 19 3.25 -0.34 -0.61
C LEU A 19 3.64 1.12 -0.51
N ALA A 20 3.51 1.87 -1.59
CA ALA A 20 3.75 3.30 -1.61
C ALA A 20 2.43 4.06 -1.68
N VAL A 21 2.36 5.18 -0.96
CA VAL A 21 1.25 6.12 -1.00
C VAL A 21 1.84 7.50 -1.28
N ALA A 22 1.30 8.18 -2.27
CA ALA A 22 1.76 9.49 -2.69
C ALA A 22 0.59 10.49 -2.71
N ASP A 23 0.77 11.62 -2.05
CA ASP A 23 -0.17 12.73 -2.15
C ASP A 23 0.19 13.56 -3.38
N ALA A 24 -0.73 13.66 -4.33
CA ALA A 24 -0.50 14.31 -5.62
C ALA A 24 -1.01 15.75 -5.67
N ARG A 25 -1.42 16.33 -4.55
CA ARG A 25 -1.86 17.72 -4.52
C ARG A 25 -0.68 18.65 -4.78
N VAL A 26 -0.92 19.70 -5.53
CA VAL A 26 0.10 20.70 -5.88
C VAL A 26 -0.17 21.97 -5.09
N GLY A 27 0.87 22.49 -4.43
CA GLY A 27 0.79 23.78 -3.73
C GLY A 27 -0.04 23.77 -2.44
N ASP A 28 -0.36 22.61 -1.89
CA ASP A 28 -1.11 22.51 -0.63
C ASP A 28 -0.21 21.92 0.45
N ALA A 29 0.15 22.75 1.42
CA ALA A 29 1.03 22.33 2.52
C ALA A 29 0.29 21.61 3.67
N ARG A 30 -1.06 21.58 3.63
CA ARG A 30 -1.83 20.91 4.68
C ARG A 30 -1.69 19.40 4.57
N SER A 31 -1.59 18.73 5.72
CA SER A 31 -1.54 17.28 5.75
C SER A 31 -2.92 16.67 5.60
N VAL A 32 -2.97 15.58 4.85
CA VAL A 32 -4.14 14.72 4.73
C VAL A 32 -3.79 13.37 5.36
N ALA A 33 -4.74 12.82 6.11
CA ALA A 33 -4.59 11.50 6.71
C ALA A 33 -5.12 10.44 5.73
N TYR A 34 -4.27 9.47 5.45
CA TYR A 34 -4.62 8.29 4.65
C TYR A 34 -4.62 7.07 5.56
N VAL A 35 -5.56 6.19 5.35
CA VAL A 35 -5.67 4.93 6.10
C VAL A 35 -5.43 3.79 5.14
N VAL A 36 -4.48 2.92 5.50
CA VAL A 36 -4.13 1.73 4.73
C VAL A 36 -4.67 0.52 5.47
N ASP A 37 -5.63 -0.15 4.88
CA ASP A 37 -6.20 -1.39 5.40
C ASP A 37 -5.66 -2.56 4.59
N VAL A 38 -5.09 -3.56 5.25
CA VAL A 38 -4.52 -4.75 4.62
C VAL A 38 -5.42 -5.95 4.90
N PHE A 39 -5.78 -6.66 3.85
CA PHE A 39 -6.70 -7.80 3.90
C PHE A 39 -6.03 -9.08 3.42
N ALA A 40 -6.38 -10.21 4.02
CA ALA A 40 -6.01 -11.51 3.51
C ALA A 40 -6.84 -11.88 2.28
N ASP A 41 -6.19 -12.42 1.25
CA ASP A 41 -6.90 -12.84 0.03
C ASP A 41 -7.87 -14.00 0.28
N ALA A 42 -7.54 -14.86 1.24
CA ALA A 42 -8.32 -16.07 1.53
C ALA A 42 -9.66 -15.78 2.21
N SER A 43 -9.91 -14.55 2.66
CA SER A 43 -11.14 -14.20 3.39
C SER A 43 -11.70 -12.89 2.87
N PRO A 44 -12.36 -12.91 1.71
CA PRO A 44 -12.76 -11.68 1.01
C PRO A 44 -13.73 -10.79 1.77
N ALA A 45 -14.49 -11.34 2.71
CA ALA A 45 -15.44 -10.57 3.52
C ALA A 45 -14.90 -10.23 4.90
N ALA A 46 -13.63 -10.52 5.18
CA ALA A 46 -13.06 -10.30 6.51
C ALA A 46 -12.73 -8.84 6.75
N ALA A 47 -12.60 -8.49 8.03
CA ALA A 47 -12.05 -7.21 8.45
C ALA A 47 -10.56 -7.12 8.08
N PRO A 48 -9.98 -5.91 8.02
CA PRO A 48 -8.55 -5.77 7.80
C PRO A 48 -7.74 -6.51 8.87
N VAL A 49 -6.66 -7.13 8.46
CA VAL A 49 -5.69 -7.78 9.36
C VAL A 49 -4.76 -6.76 9.98
N LEU A 50 -4.49 -5.68 9.26
CA LEU A 50 -3.61 -4.60 9.69
C LEU A 50 -4.18 -3.29 9.16
N THR A 51 -4.14 -2.25 9.98
CA THR A 51 -4.52 -0.89 9.58
C THR A 51 -3.42 0.07 10.01
N LYS A 52 -2.98 0.90 9.07
CA LYS A 52 -1.97 1.93 9.33
C LYS A 52 -2.49 3.29 8.89
N ARG A 53 -2.08 4.33 9.59
CA ARG A 53 -2.45 5.71 9.28
C ARG A 53 -1.20 6.49 8.92
N VAL A 54 -1.21 7.20 7.80
CA VAL A 54 -0.10 8.05 7.37
C VAL A 54 -0.60 9.46 7.11
N LEU A 55 0.24 10.44 7.41
CA LEU A 55 -0.03 11.85 7.17
C LEU A 55 0.90 12.35 6.08
N LEU A 56 0.35 12.90 5.01
CA LEU A 56 1.13 13.43 3.88
C LEU A 56 0.67 14.84 3.55
N ALA A 57 1.63 15.75 3.45
CA ALA A 57 1.40 17.05 2.84
C ALA A 57 1.37 16.91 1.32
N GLY A 58 0.91 17.95 0.62
CA GLY A 58 0.87 17.92 -0.84
C GLY A 58 2.25 17.67 -1.44
N GLY A 59 2.34 16.67 -2.31
CA GLY A 59 3.58 16.27 -2.97
C GLY A 59 4.45 15.31 -2.18
N GLU A 60 4.09 14.98 -0.94
CA GLU A 60 4.82 13.98 -0.15
C GLU A 60 4.40 12.56 -0.50
N TRP A 61 5.28 11.61 -0.25
CA TRP A 61 4.99 10.20 -0.40
C TRP A 61 5.69 9.40 0.70
N THR A 62 5.19 8.21 0.94
CA THR A 62 5.81 7.27 1.88
C THR A 62 5.74 5.85 1.34
N GLN A 63 6.61 5.00 1.84
CA GLN A 63 6.61 3.58 1.51
C GLN A 63 6.45 2.77 2.80
N LEU A 64 5.49 1.86 2.79
CA LEU A 64 5.30 0.89 3.85
C LEU A 64 6.02 -0.39 3.44
N SER A 65 7.25 -0.54 3.90
CA SER A 65 8.11 -1.67 3.54
C SER A 65 7.67 -2.93 4.28
N GLY A 66 7.64 -4.07 3.56
CA GLY A 66 7.29 -5.35 4.16
C GLY A 66 5.88 -5.38 4.72
N ILE A 67 4.93 -4.76 4.06
CA ILE A 67 3.57 -4.57 4.58
C ILE A 67 2.86 -5.91 4.86
N LEU A 68 3.03 -6.92 4.02
CA LEU A 68 2.43 -8.23 4.25
C LEU A 68 3.16 -9.01 5.34
N LEU A 69 4.48 -8.83 5.46
CA LEU A 69 5.24 -9.45 6.54
C LEU A 69 4.75 -8.94 7.89
N GLU A 70 4.54 -7.65 8.01
CA GLU A 70 4.00 -7.05 9.22
C GLU A 70 2.58 -7.56 9.52
N ALA A 71 1.76 -7.75 8.48
CA ALA A 71 0.41 -8.27 8.63
C ALA A 71 0.37 -9.79 8.89
N GLY A 72 1.50 -10.49 8.73
CA GLY A 72 1.55 -11.93 8.89
C GLY A 72 0.88 -12.70 7.75
N LEU A 73 0.85 -12.13 6.56
CA LEU A 73 0.18 -12.70 5.38
C LEU A 73 1.18 -13.08 4.31
N SER A 74 0.92 -14.18 3.60
CA SER A 74 1.67 -14.56 2.41
C SER A 74 1.06 -14.00 1.13
N ARG A 75 -0.25 -13.75 1.10
CA ARG A 75 -1.00 -13.16 0.00
C ARG A 75 -2.00 -12.18 0.55
N GLY A 76 -2.12 -11.03 -0.08
CA GLY A 76 -3.06 -10.04 0.38
C GLY A 76 -3.27 -8.89 -0.60
N HIS A 77 -4.12 -7.98 -0.19
CA HIS A 77 -4.41 -6.76 -0.91
C HIS A 77 -4.60 -5.63 0.08
N ALA A 78 -4.49 -4.41 -0.40
CA ALA A 78 -4.61 -3.23 0.43
C ALA A 78 -5.63 -2.25 -0.13
N ARG A 79 -6.35 -1.60 0.76
CA ARG A 79 -7.19 -0.44 0.43
C ARG A 79 -6.51 0.79 1.03
N VAL A 80 -6.31 1.81 0.21
CA VAL A 80 -5.83 3.12 0.65
C VAL A 80 -6.99 4.09 0.53
N ARG A 81 -7.37 4.71 1.63
CA ARG A 81 -8.50 5.64 1.67
C ARG A 81 -8.13 6.92 2.38
N VAL A 82 -8.79 8.01 1.99
CA VAL A 82 -8.71 9.27 2.74
C VAL A 82 -9.54 9.11 4.00
N GLU A 83 -8.99 9.50 5.15
CA GLU A 83 -9.69 9.36 6.43
C GLU A 83 -11.01 10.13 6.44
N SER A 84 -11.03 11.31 5.85
CA SER A 84 -12.26 12.08 5.69
C SER A 84 -12.19 12.92 4.43
N GLY A 85 -13.31 12.99 3.69
CA GLY A 85 -13.39 13.75 2.45
C GLY A 85 -12.74 13.02 1.28
N SER A 86 -12.09 13.79 0.42
CA SER A 86 -11.40 13.30 -0.78
C SER A 86 -10.07 14.00 -0.95
N SER A 87 -9.18 13.41 -1.73
CA SER A 87 -7.88 13.99 -2.04
C SER A 87 -7.40 13.47 -3.39
N ASP A 88 -6.43 14.16 -3.97
CA ASP A 88 -5.72 13.67 -5.13
C ASP A 88 -4.50 12.87 -4.66
N PHE A 89 -4.54 11.57 -4.84
CA PHE A 89 -3.48 10.68 -4.39
C PHE A 89 -3.37 9.45 -5.27
N ALA A 90 -2.24 8.77 -5.16
CA ALA A 90 -1.99 7.50 -5.81
C ALA A 90 -1.37 6.51 -4.81
N ALA A 91 -1.62 5.24 -5.04
CA ALA A 91 -0.95 4.16 -4.32
C ALA A 91 -0.50 3.10 -5.30
N TYR A 92 0.59 2.43 -4.99
CA TYR A 92 1.06 1.31 -5.81
C TYR A 92 1.86 0.34 -4.96
N GLY A 93 1.86 -0.91 -5.39
CA GLY A 93 2.69 -1.94 -4.80
C GLY A 93 3.98 -2.13 -5.57
N VAL A 94 5.00 -2.63 -4.89
CA VAL A 94 6.23 -3.09 -5.52
C VAL A 94 6.49 -4.49 -5.01
N LEU A 95 6.54 -5.46 -5.92
CA LEU A 95 6.96 -6.82 -5.62
C LEU A 95 8.45 -6.91 -5.87
N ASN A 96 9.23 -7.20 -4.84
CA ASN A 96 10.67 -7.33 -4.93
C ASN A 96 11.07 -8.80 -4.92
N ASP A 97 12.06 -9.16 -5.75
CA ASP A 97 12.67 -10.47 -5.75
C ASP A 97 13.50 -10.63 -4.49
N GLY A 98 13.14 -11.60 -3.66
CA GLY A 98 13.76 -11.86 -2.37
C GLY A 98 12.85 -11.51 -1.19
N ALA A 99 12.81 -12.40 -0.21
CA ALA A 99 11.95 -12.26 0.98
C ALA A 99 12.38 -11.09 1.89
N SER A 100 13.63 -10.69 1.82
CA SER A 100 14.18 -9.59 2.60
C SER A 100 15.09 -8.71 1.73
N PRO A 101 15.33 -7.45 2.13
CA PRO A 101 16.20 -6.55 1.39
C PRO A 101 17.59 -7.15 1.18
N GLY A 102 18.08 -7.09 -0.07
CA GLY A 102 19.39 -7.61 -0.45
C GLY A 102 19.43 -9.10 -0.76
N SER A 103 18.34 -9.85 -0.54
CA SER A 103 18.25 -11.25 -0.94
C SER A 103 17.87 -11.36 -2.42
N ARG A 104 18.37 -12.40 -3.09
CA ARG A 104 18.17 -12.64 -4.53
C ARG A 104 18.59 -11.38 -5.32
N THR A 105 17.89 -11.04 -6.39
CA THR A 105 18.22 -9.85 -7.19
C THR A 105 17.71 -8.56 -6.58
N SER A 106 16.71 -8.65 -5.71
CA SER A 106 15.96 -7.51 -5.16
C SER A 106 15.33 -6.61 -6.20
N ASP A 107 15.20 -7.08 -7.45
CA ASP A 107 14.51 -6.34 -8.50
C ASP A 107 13.03 -6.18 -8.18
N GLY A 108 12.48 -5.01 -8.50
CA GLY A 108 11.09 -4.68 -8.22
C GLY A 108 10.21 -4.70 -9.45
N SER A 109 8.96 -5.10 -9.27
CA SER A 109 7.90 -4.99 -10.26
C SER A 109 6.75 -4.20 -9.68
N TYR A 110 6.21 -3.24 -10.43
CA TYR A 110 5.12 -2.40 -9.97
C TYR A 110 3.76 -3.09 -10.08
N VAL A 111 2.95 -2.91 -9.05
CA VAL A 111 1.55 -3.33 -9.04
C VAL A 111 0.72 -2.05 -8.98
N PRO A 112 -0.02 -1.71 -10.05
CA PRO A 112 -0.80 -0.48 -10.09
C PRO A 112 -2.02 -0.56 -9.17
N MET A 113 -2.50 0.61 -8.76
CA MET A 113 -3.76 0.71 -8.05
C MET A 113 -4.93 0.46 -8.99
N THR A 114 -6.05 0.00 -8.43
CA THR A 114 -7.30 -0.27 -9.15
C THR A 114 -8.50 0.09 -8.28
N GLY A 115 -9.71 -0.03 -8.83
CA GLY A 115 -10.94 0.25 -8.08
C GLY A 115 -10.98 1.70 -7.59
N LEU A 116 -10.65 2.65 -8.44
CA LEU A 116 -10.55 4.08 -8.09
C LEU A 116 -11.92 4.66 -7.76
N ARG A 117 -12.00 5.39 -6.65
CA ARG A 117 -13.21 6.07 -6.22
C ARG A 117 -12.93 7.49 -5.73
#